data_4e9ef1e17e5d2a3587e76648200f4fc7
#
_entry.id   4e9ef1e17e5d2a3587e76648200f4fc7
#
_cell.length_a   1.000
_cell.length_b   1.000
_cell.length_c   1.000
_cell.angle_alpha   90.00
_cell.angle_beta   90.00
_cell.angle_gamma   90.00
#
_symmetry.space_group_name_H-M   'P 1'
#
loop_
_entity.id
_entity.type
_entity.pdbx_description
1 polymer ?
#
loop_
_entity_poly.entity_id
_entity_poly.type
_entity_poly.pdbx_seq_one_letter_code
_entity_poly.pdbx_strand_id
1 'polypeptide(L)'
;KLSSPMVYGEVPVYANEDLVVESGKLTPQTSFQITEWRLNKQGIPVFKLSNHQFIAADKRFLYDQSEVTPTIKKVWLESDFKLYNSPYDLKEVKSSLSAYSQVSIDKTMFVEGREFLHIDQAGWVAKESTSEEDNRMSKVQEMLSEKYQKDSFSIYVKQLTTGKEAGINQDEKMYAASVLKLPYLYYAQEKINEGLYQLDTTVKYVSAVNDFPGSYKPEGSGSLPKKEDNKEYSLKDLITKVSKESDNVAHNLLGYYICLL
;
A
#
# COMPACT_ATOMS: atom_id res chain seq x y z
N LYS A 1 0.89 4.94 43.21
CA LYS A 1 0.84 3.50 43.60
C LYS A 1 0.27 2.74 42.40
N LEU A 2 1.04 1.80 41.83
CA LEU A 2 0.52 0.92 40.79
C LEU A 2 -0.52 -0.02 41.43
N SER A 3 -1.73 -0.02 40.92
CA SER A 3 -2.83 -0.83 41.41
C SER A 3 -2.88 -2.21 40.74
N SER A 4 -2.50 -2.27 39.48
CA SER A 4 -2.46 -3.49 38.69
C SER A 4 -1.20 -3.48 37.80
N PRO A 5 -0.03 -3.75 38.41
CA PRO A 5 1.25 -3.63 37.71
C PRO A 5 1.40 -4.74 36.65
N MET A 6 1.91 -4.35 35.50
CA MET A 6 2.20 -5.20 34.34
C MET A 6 3.62 -4.94 33.87
N VAL A 7 4.21 -5.90 33.17
CA VAL A 7 5.49 -5.72 32.48
C VAL A 7 5.29 -5.69 30.94
N TYR A 8 6.09 -4.91 30.23
CA TYR A 8 6.04 -4.84 28.76
C TYR A 8 6.66 -6.08 28.09
N GLY A 9 7.69 -6.64 28.71
CA GLY A 9 8.44 -7.79 28.24
C GLY A 9 8.99 -8.60 29.38
N GLU A 10 10.00 -9.42 29.16
CA GLU A 10 10.70 -10.13 30.23
C GLU A 10 11.48 -9.14 31.10
N VAL A 11 11.26 -9.19 32.41
CA VAL A 11 11.94 -8.37 33.42
C VAL A 11 12.60 -9.28 34.45
N PRO A 12 13.91 -9.13 34.73
CA PRO A 12 14.60 -9.93 35.73
C PRO A 12 14.09 -9.62 37.14
N VAL A 13 13.97 -10.66 37.93
CA VAL A 13 13.58 -10.61 39.34
C VAL A 13 14.79 -11.00 40.20
N TYR A 14 14.99 -10.28 41.29
CA TYR A 14 16.19 -10.42 42.14
C TYR A 14 15.83 -10.87 43.53
N ALA A 15 16.74 -11.64 44.14
CA ALA A 15 16.60 -12.12 45.52
C ALA A 15 16.81 -11.00 46.54
N ASN A 16 17.48 -9.90 46.17
CA ASN A 16 17.77 -8.78 47.07
C ASN A 16 17.56 -7.42 46.40
N GLU A 17 17.44 -6.37 47.19
CA GLU A 17 17.20 -5.00 46.73
C GLU A 17 18.36 -4.38 45.95
N ASP A 18 19.56 -4.91 46.08
CA ASP A 18 20.73 -4.41 45.36
C ASP A 18 20.76 -4.87 43.89
N LEU A 19 19.77 -5.67 43.44
CA LEU A 19 19.57 -6.15 42.06
C LEU A 19 20.80 -6.91 41.51
N VAL A 20 21.46 -7.69 42.36
CA VAL A 20 22.70 -8.41 41.97
C VAL A 20 22.45 -9.89 41.70
N VAL A 21 21.60 -10.54 42.51
CA VAL A 21 21.35 -11.98 42.43
C VAL A 21 20.01 -12.19 41.71
N GLU A 22 20.03 -12.47 40.41
CA GLU A 22 18.84 -12.82 39.65
C GLU A 22 18.25 -14.13 40.14
N SER A 23 16.94 -14.17 40.41
CA SER A 23 16.21 -15.32 40.93
C SER A 23 15.04 -15.76 40.08
N GLY A 24 14.83 -15.12 38.93
CA GLY A 24 13.77 -15.44 38.00
C GLY A 24 13.43 -14.27 37.08
N LYS A 25 12.30 -14.40 36.37
CA LYS A 25 11.81 -13.36 35.44
C LYS A 25 10.30 -13.20 35.56
N LEU A 26 9.81 -11.98 35.41
CA LEU A 26 8.42 -11.69 35.07
C LEU A 26 8.23 -11.65 33.60
N THR A 27 7.08 -12.10 33.12
CA THR A 27 6.63 -12.01 31.75
C THR A 27 5.32 -11.23 31.64
N PRO A 28 4.88 -10.74 30.49
CA PRO A 28 3.60 -10.04 30.34
C PRO A 28 2.37 -10.83 30.83
N GLN A 29 2.48 -12.16 30.95
CA GLN A 29 1.42 -13.04 31.43
C GLN A 29 1.52 -13.30 32.95
N THR A 30 2.57 -12.83 33.59
CA THR A 30 2.79 -13.09 35.05
C THR A 30 2.08 -12.04 35.88
N SER A 31 1.16 -12.46 36.74
CA SER A 31 0.58 -11.59 37.78
C SER A 31 1.56 -11.43 38.93
N PHE A 32 1.73 -10.22 39.40
CA PHE A 32 2.53 -9.92 40.59
C PHE A 32 1.96 -8.73 41.36
N GLN A 33 2.36 -8.58 42.60
CA GLN A 33 1.94 -7.47 43.44
C GLN A 33 3.15 -6.76 44.07
N ILE A 34 3.10 -5.44 44.04
CA ILE A 34 4.10 -4.57 44.65
C ILE A 34 3.64 -4.23 46.09
N THR A 35 4.47 -4.57 47.04
CA THR A 35 4.21 -4.30 48.47
C THR A 35 4.88 -3.03 48.95
N GLU A 36 6.05 -2.70 48.38
CA GLU A 36 6.85 -1.60 48.89
C GLU A 36 7.68 -0.97 47.75
N TRP A 37 7.90 0.33 47.82
CA TRP A 37 8.88 1.09 47.02
C TRP A 37 9.98 1.61 47.94
N ARG A 38 11.22 1.50 47.51
CA ARG A 38 12.39 2.05 48.21
C ARG A 38 13.53 2.36 47.24
N LEU A 39 14.53 3.09 47.75
CA LEU A 39 15.82 3.20 47.14
C LEU A 39 16.76 2.12 47.69
N ASN A 40 17.50 1.45 46.84
CA ASN A 40 18.56 0.55 47.27
C ASN A 40 19.82 1.33 47.72
N LYS A 41 20.86 0.60 48.14
CA LYS A 41 22.11 1.23 48.64
C LYS A 41 22.82 2.10 47.55
N GLN A 42 22.57 1.84 46.30
CA GLN A 42 23.11 2.63 45.19
C GLN A 42 22.21 3.81 44.80
N GLY A 43 21.10 4.03 45.49
CA GLY A 43 20.13 5.07 45.16
C GLY A 43 19.21 4.71 43.99
N ILE A 44 19.17 3.44 43.55
CA ILE A 44 18.30 2.98 42.48
C ILE A 44 16.92 2.68 43.06
N PRO A 45 15.83 3.20 42.44
CA PRO A 45 14.48 2.88 42.87
C PRO A 45 14.14 1.41 42.54
N VAL A 46 13.59 0.72 43.55
CA VAL A 46 13.21 -0.70 43.43
C VAL A 46 11.82 -0.94 44.02
N PHE A 47 11.14 -1.92 43.47
CA PHE A 47 9.90 -2.46 44.05
C PHE A 47 10.17 -3.80 44.70
N LYS A 48 9.63 -3.96 45.94
CA LYS A 48 9.54 -5.25 46.59
C LYS A 48 8.22 -5.90 46.22
N LEU A 49 8.28 -7.15 45.84
CA LEU A 49 7.13 -7.96 45.48
C LEU A 49 6.56 -8.71 46.68
N SER A 50 5.31 -9.17 46.59
CA SER A 50 4.64 -9.95 47.66
C SER A 50 5.36 -11.26 48.00
N ASN A 51 6.12 -11.84 47.08
CA ASN A 51 6.95 -13.02 47.28
C ASN A 51 8.37 -12.72 47.81
N HIS A 52 8.58 -11.49 48.32
CA HIS A 52 9.85 -10.99 48.87
C HIS A 52 10.99 -10.79 47.86
N GLN A 53 10.73 -10.96 46.60
CA GLN A 53 11.69 -10.63 45.50
C GLN A 53 11.66 -9.14 45.14
N PHE A 54 12.61 -8.71 44.34
CA PHE A 54 12.78 -7.31 43.95
C PHE A 54 12.88 -7.15 42.43
N ILE A 55 12.38 -6.02 41.95
CA ILE A 55 12.55 -5.59 40.54
C ILE A 55 12.93 -4.10 40.50
N ALA A 56 13.57 -3.65 39.44
CA ALA A 56 13.80 -2.22 39.22
C ALA A 56 12.46 -1.49 39.07
N ALA A 57 12.32 -0.34 39.72
CA ALA A 57 11.14 0.52 39.59
C ALA A 57 11.34 1.47 38.38
N ASP A 58 11.20 0.95 37.18
CA ASP A 58 11.51 1.63 35.95
C ASP A 58 10.32 1.56 34.93
N LYS A 59 9.80 2.73 34.58
CA LYS A 59 8.68 2.87 33.64
C LYS A 59 8.96 2.28 32.22
N ARG A 60 10.21 2.09 31.87
CA ARG A 60 10.58 1.45 30.60
C ARG A 60 10.18 -0.04 30.57
N PHE A 61 10.04 -0.66 31.74
CA PHE A 61 9.74 -2.09 31.88
C PHE A 61 8.37 -2.36 32.45
N LEU A 62 7.79 -1.40 33.21
CA LEU A 62 6.59 -1.55 34.00
C LEU A 62 5.55 -0.48 33.70
N TYR A 63 4.27 -0.84 33.73
CA TYR A 63 3.14 0.07 33.63
C TYR A 63 2.00 -0.40 34.53
N ASP A 64 1.05 0.49 34.84
CA ASP A 64 -0.22 0.09 35.48
C ASP A 64 -1.24 -0.25 34.38
N GLN A 65 -2.00 -1.33 34.54
CA GLN A 65 -3.02 -1.72 33.60
C GLN A 65 -4.07 -0.62 33.36
N SER A 66 -4.30 0.26 34.31
CA SER A 66 -5.20 1.41 34.17
C SER A 66 -4.71 2.49 33.19
N GLU A 67 -3.41 2.49 32.85
CA GLU A 67 -2.81 3.40 31.87
C GLU A 67 -3.08 2.95 30.41
N VAL A 68 -3.60 1.75 30.25
CA VAL A 68 -3.82 1.14 28.92
C VAL A 68 -5.31 1.08 28.63
N THR A 69 -5.69 1.51 27.45
CA THR A 69 -7.06 1.40 26.94
C THR A 69 -7.15 0.21 25.96
N PRO A 70 -7.94 -0.84 26.28
CA PRO A 70 -8.23 -1.89 25.31
C PRO A 70 -8.85 -1.31 24.06
N THR A 71 -8.29 -1.64 22.88
CA THR A 71 -8.72 -1.06 21.61
C THR A 71 -8.58 -2.10 20.52
N ILE A 72 -9.69 -2.52 19.92
CA ILE A 72 -9.66 -3.49 18.82
C ILE A 72 -9.92 -2.73 17.52
N LYS A 73 -8.86 -2.48 16.76
CA LYS A 73 -8.94 -1.86 15.44
C LYS A 73 -7.81 -2.34 14.53
N LYS A 74 -7.96 -2.06 13.23
CA LYS A 74 -6.89 -2.27 12.26
C LYS A 74 -6.38 -0.92 11.79
N VAL A 75 -5.07 -0.82 11.60
CA VAL A 75 -4.40 0.35 11.03
C VAL A 75 -3.37 -0.10 9.99
N TRP A 76 -2.96 0.83 9.15
CA TRP A 76 -1.91 0.65 8.18
C TRP A 76 -0.63 1.32 8.68
N LEU A 77 0.51 0.63 8.59
CA LEU A 77 1.81 1.20 8.95
C LEU A 77 2.28 2.17 7.87
N GLU A 78 2.83 3.30 8.28
CA GLU A 78 3.47 4.26 7.37
C GLU A 78 4.92 3.84 7.03
N SER A 79 5.56 4.55 6.09
CA SER A 79 6.93 4.24 5.63
C SER A 79 7.98 4.37 6.72
N ASP A 80 7.77 5.27 7.67
CA ASP A 80 8.69 5.65 8.74
C ASP A 80 8.38 4.99 10.09
N PHE A 81 7.46 3.99 10.14
CA PHE A 81 7.09 3.36 11.39
C PHE A 81 8.29 2.72 12.08
N LYS A 82 8.29 2.82 13.40
CA LYS A 82 9.23 2.14 14.29
C LYS A 82 8.46 1.43 15.38
N LEU A 83 8.96 0.27 15.78
CA LEU A 83 8.40 -0.49 16.88
C LEU A 83 9.29 -0.39 18.10
N TYR A 84 8.66 -0.33 19.26
CA TYR A 84 9.29 -0.17 20.54
C TYR A 84 8.82 -1.26 21.52
N ASN A 85 9.68 -1.67 22.46
CA ASN A 85 9.28 -2.58 23.53
C ASN A 85 8.25 -1.93 24.47
N SER A 86 8.39 -0.63 24.70
CA SER A 86 7.45 0.15 25.51
C SER A 86 7.36 1.59 24.99
N PRO A 87 6.25 2.30 25.27
CA PRO A 87 6.14 3.72 24.94
C PRO A 87 7.12 4.63 25.69
N TYR A 88 7.72 4.16 26.80
CA TYR A 88 8.73 4.89 27.58
C TYR A 88 10.17 4.58 27.16
N ASP A 89 10.42 3.41 26.54
CA ASP A 89 11.72 3.04 26.00
C ASP A 89 11.65 3.06 24.48
N LEU A 90 12.02 4.18 23.88
CA LEU A 90 12.03 4.38 22.42
C LEU A 90 13.19 3.65 21.71
N LYS A 91 13.71 2.59 22.35
CA LYS A 91 14.64 1.67 21.68
C LYS A 91 13.88 0.84 20.68
N GLU A 92 14.30 0.96 19.42
CA GLU A 92 13.69 0.26 18.30
C GLU A 92 13.91 -1.25 18.41
N VAL A 93 12.85 -2.02 18.19
CA VAL A 93 12.88 -3.48 18.11
C VAL A 93 12.78 -3.92 16.65
N LYS A 94 13.53 -4.97 16.32
CA LYS A 94 13.45 -5.57 14.97
C LYS A 94 12.12 -6.31 14.82
N SER A 95 11.51 -6.16 13.65
CA SER A 95 10.27 -6.82 13.28
C SER A 95 10.32 -7.29 11.83
N SER A 96 9.49 -8.30 11.52
CA SER A 96 9.21 -8.73 10.15
C SER A 96 8.09 -7.94 9.48
N LEU A 97 7.46 -7.00 10.20
CA LEU A 97 6.40 -6.14 9.63
C LEU A 97 6.98 -5.21 8.58
N SER A 98 6.20 -4.98 7.54
CA SER A 98 6.57 -4.11 6.43
C SER A 98 5.75 -2.82 6.45
N ALA A 99 6.35 -1.72 6.00
CA ALA A 99 5.62 -0.49 5.71
C ALA A 99 4.44 -0.77 4.77
N TYR A 100 3.37 0.00 4.91
CA TYR A 100 2.13 -0.12 4.14
C TYR A 100 1.39 -1.45 4.32
N SER A 101 1.71 -2.23 5.35
CA SER A 101 0.94 -3.41 5.74
C SER A 101 -0.13 -3.06 6.77
N GLN A 102 -1.24 -3.81 6.75
CA GLN A 102 -2.30 -3.67 7.74
C GLN A 102 -1.99 -4.54 8.96
N VAL A 103 -2.13 -3.95 10.15
CA VAL A 103 -1.89 -4.62 11.44
C VAL A 103 -3.10 -4.48 12.35
N SER A 104 -3.25 -5.43 13.28
CA SER A 104 -4.28 -5.40 14.32
C SER A 104 -3.74 -4.76 15.59
N ILE A 105 -4.50 -3.86 16.16
CA ILE A 105 -4.24 -3.19 17.44
C ILE A 105 -5.11 -3.84 18.51
N ASP A 106 -4.55 -4.14 19.67
CA ASP A 106 -5.26 -4.69 20.81
C ASP A 106 -5.43 -3.71 21.98
N LYS A 107 -4.56 -2.71 22.08
CA LYS A 107 -4.60 -1.69 23.13
C LYS A 107 -3.86 -0.42 22.73
N THR A 108 -4.15 0.67 23.43
CA THR A 108 -3.48 1.97 23.27
C THR A 108 -3.02 2.52 24.61
N MET A 109 -2.03 3.40 24.58
CA MET A 109 -1.51 4.10 25.75
C MET A 109 -1.10 5.52 25.36
N PHE A 110 -1.35 6.47 26.27
CA PHE A 110 -0.85 7.84 26.16
C PHE A 110 0.37 8.04 27.05
N VAL A 111 1.46 8.51 26.47
CA VAL A 111 2.69 8.84 27.19
C VAL A 111 3.16 10.22 26.74
N GLU A 112 3.25 11.15 27.69
CA GLU A 112 3.71 12.53 27.44
C GLU A 112 3.00 13.23 26.29
N GLY A 113 1.68 13.00 26.18
CA GLY A 113 0.85 13.61 25.12
C GLY A 113 0.86 12.91 23.77
N ARG A 114 1.63 11.82 23.61
CA ARG A 114 1.66 10.97 22.41
C ARG A 114 0.86 9.71 22.63
N GLU A 115 0.08 9.34 21.62
CA GLU A 115 -0.64 8.06 21.60
C GLU A 115 0.22 6.97 20.96
N PHE A 116 0.32 5.85 21.66
CA PHE A 116 0.97 4.64 21.16
C PHE A 116 -0.04 3.52 21.00
N LEU A 117 0.08 2.77 19.93
CA LEU A 117 -0.75 1.64 19.58
C LEU A 117 0.06 0.36 19.76
N HIS A 118 -0.52 -0.65 20.41
CA HIS A 118 0.14 -1.94 20.58
C HIS A 118 -0.29 -2.92 19.50
N ILE A 119 0.69 -3.53 18.87
CA ILE A 119 0.51 -4.61 17.90
C ILE A 119 0.88 -5.91 18.60
N ASP A 120 -0.06 -6.85 18.69
CA ASP A 120 0.17 -8.12 19.38
C ASP A 120 1.44 -8.82 18.86
N GLN A 121 2.25 -9.33 19.80
CA GLN A 121 3.53 -10.00 19.57
C GLN A 121 4.60 -9.17 18.80
N ALA A 122 4.34 -7.90 18.48
CA ALA A 122 5.29 -7.07 17.74
C ALA A 122 5.80 -5.87 18.55
N GLY A 123 4.97 -5.29 19.41
CA GLY A 123 5.34 -4.14 20.23
C GLY A 123 4.50 -2.90 19.98
N TRP A 124 5.03 -1.75 20.35
CA TRP A 124 4.34 -0.47 20.32
C TRP A 124 4.78 0.38 19.13
N VAL A 125 3.83 1.01 18.46
CA VAL A 125 4.06 1.95 17.37
C VAL A 125 3.43 3.29 17.73
N ALA A 126 4.09 4.40 17.39
CA ALA A 126 3.49 5.71 17.55
C ALA A 126 2.32 5.88 16.57
N LYS A 127 1.20 6.47 17.03
CA LYS A 127 0.00 6.63 16.22
C LYS A 127 0.25 7.44 14.95
N GLU A 128 1.10 8.46 15.02
CA GLU A 128 1.45 9.31 13.89
C GLU A 128 2.15 8.57 12.74
N SER A 129 2.73 7.39 13.01
CA SER A 129 3.30 6.48 12.00
C SER A 129 2.30 5.42 11.53
N THR A 130 0.99 5.69 11.67
CA THR A 130 -0.08 4.80 11.21
C THR A 130 -1.19 5.57 10.51
N SER A 131 -1.90 4.90 9.60
CA SER A 131 -3.11 5.40 8.96
C SER A 131 -4.30 4.50 9.25
N GLU A 132 -5.47 5.08 9.47
CA GLU A 132 -6.72 4.32 9.64
C GLU A 132 -7.27 3.81 8.28
N GLU A 133 -6.92 4.50 7.20
CA GLU A 133 -7.27 4.12 5.84
C GLU A 133 -6.14 3.41 5.10
N ASP A 134 -6.51 2.61 4.08
CA ASP A 134 -5.55 1.93 3.19
C ASP A 134 -4.58 2.93 2.55
N ASN A 135 -3.29 2.81 2.86
CA ASN A 135 -2.22 3.68 2.39
C ASN A 135 -1.31 3.03 1.33
N ARG A 136 -1.69 1.88 0.75
CA ARG A 136 -0.87 1.19 -0.26
C ARG A 136 -0.62 2.03 -1.50
N MET A 137 -1.54 2.94 -1.84
CA MET A 137 -1.34 3.85 -2.97
C MET A 137 -0.25 4.89 -2.71
N SER A 138 0.01 5.26 -1.45
CA SER A 138 1.16 6.09 -1.06
C SER A 138 2.48 5.41 -1.39
N LYS A 139 2.58 4.09 -1.16
CA LYS A 139 3.75 3.29 -1.58
C LYS A 139 3.95 3.32 -3.10
N VAL A 140 2.86 3.24 -3.87
CA VAL A 140 2.93 3.34 -5.34
C VAL A 140 3.47 4.71 -5.74
N GLN A 141 2.96 5.80 -5.11
CA GLN A 141 3.43 7.16 -5.38
C GLN A 141 4.92 7.34 -5.06
N GLU A 142 5.40 6.85 -3.91
CA GLU A 142 6.83 6.87 -3.56
C GLU A 142 7.66 6.17 -4.65
N MET A 143 7.27 4.95 -4.99
CA MET A 143 7.98 4.14 -5.97
C MET A 143 8.02 4.79 -7.37
N LEU A 144 6.93 5.44 -7.79
CA LEU A 144 6.88 6.20 -9.03
C LEU A 144 7.84 7.39 -8.97
N SER A 145 7.81 8.15 -7.87
CA SER A 145 8.67 9.33 -7.67
C SER A 145 10.15 8.97 -7.67
N GLU A 146 10.52 7.87 -7.00
CA GLU A 146 11.91 7.42 -6.95
C GLU A 146 12.44 6.95 -8.31
N LYS A 147 11.63 6.18 -9.06
CA LYS A 147 12.09 5.53 -10.28
C LYS A 147 11.95 6.38 -11.54
N TYR A 148 10.92 7.21 -11.63
CA TYR A 148 10.49 7.82 -12.88
C TYR A 148 10.48 9.36 -12.86
N GLN A 149 10.78 10.00 -11.73
CA GLN A 149 10.71 11.47 -11.62
C GLN A 149 11.64 12.24 -12.60
N LYS A 150 12.71 11.61 -13.03
CA LYS A 150 13.72 12.23 -13.92
C LYS A 150 13.46 11.94 -15.40
N ASP A 151 12.48 11.13 -15.72
CA ASP A 151 12.23 10.64 -17.07
C ASP A 151 11.01 11.33 -17.67
N SER A 152 10.96 11.36 -19.00
CA SER A 152 9.84 11.94 -19.75
C SER A 152 8.65 10.96 -19.81
N PHE A 153 8.23 10.47 -18.63
CA PHE A 153 7.07 9.58 -18.51
C PHE A 153 5.85 10.36 -18.02
N SER A 154 4.67 9.93 -18.50
CA SER A 154 3.39 10.23 -17.90
C SER A 154 2.79 8.92 -17.42
N ILE A 155 2.56 8.80 -16.12
CA ILE A 155 2.06 7.58 -15.47
C ILE A 155 0.86 7.96 -14.61
N TYR A 156 -0.23 7.22 -14.75
CA TYR A 156 -1.40 7.32 -13.91
C TYR A 156 -1.82 5.94 -13.43
N VAL A 157 -2.04 5.81 -12.13
CA VAL A 157 -2.47 4.58 -11.47
C VAL A 157 -3.68 4.88 -10.61
N LYS A 158 -4.72 4.07 -10.72
CA LYS A 158 -5.94 4.17 -9.91
C LYS A 158 -6.28 2.84 -9.26
N GLN A 159 -6.46 2.84 -7.95
CA GLN A 159 -6.99 1.71 -7.21
C GLN A 159 -8.52 1.76 -7.26
N LEU A 160 -9.14 0.90 -8.05
CA LEU A 160 -10.59 0.95 -8.31
C LEU A 160 -11.45 0.72 -7.05
N THR A 161 -10.96 -0.06 -6.10
CA THR A 161 -11.70 -0.39 -4.85
C THR A 161 -11.78 0.78 -3.87
N THR A 162 -10.79 1.67 -3.84
CA THR A 162 -10.71 2.81 -2.92
C THR A 162 -10.88 4.16 -3.61
N GLY A 163 -10.74 4.19 -4.95
CA GLY A 163 -10.69 5.43 -5.73
C GLY A 163 -9.37 6.20 -5.59
N LYS A 164 -8.42 5.74 -4.76
CA LYS A 164 -7.13 6.41 -4.57
C LYS A 164 -6.27 6.33 -5.82
N GLU A 165 -5.48 7.36 -6.03
CA GLU A 165 -4.69 7.57 -7.26
C GLU A 165 -3.23 7.87 -6.93
N ALA A 166 -2.35 7.55 -7.88
CA ALA A 166 -0.95 7.92 -7.88
C ALA A 166 -0.50 8.23 -9.32
N GLY A 167 0.46 9.12 -9.49
CA GLY A 167 0.91 9.44 -10.84
C GLY A 167 2.12 10.35 -10.88
N ILE A 168 2.72 10.43 -12.05
CA ILE A 168 3.78 11.36 -12.40
C ILE A 168 3.43 11.98 -13.75
N ASN A 169 3.46 13.31 -13.84
CA ASN A 169 3.13 14.05 -15.05
C ASN A 169 1.79 13.61 -15.68
N GLN A 170 0.84 13.19 -14.85
CA GLN A 170 -0.40 12.55 -15.30
C GLN A 170 -1.30 13.49 -16.11
N ASP A 171 -1.15 14.80 -15.93
CA ASP A 171 -1.87 15.84 -16.64
C ASP A 171 -1.11 16.40 -17.85
N GLU A 172 0.11 15.92 -18.09
CA GLU A 172 0.93 16.33 -19.24
C GLU A 172 0.40 15.70 -20.53
N LYS A 173 0.30 16.52 -21.56
CA LYS A 173 -0.08 16.03 -22.91
C LYS A 173 1.07 15.30 -23.55
N MET A 174 0.90 13.99 -23.73
CA MET A 174 1.88 13.14 -24.40
C MET A 174 1.38 12.71 -25.78
N TYR A 175 2.31 12.53 -26.73
CA TYR A 175 1.96 11.98 -28.03
C TYR A 175 1.59 10.51 -27.89
N ALA A 176 0.32 10.20 -28.12
CA ALA A 176 -0.23 8.89 -27.82
C ALA A 176 0.11 7.81 -28.86
N ALA A 177 0.59 8.18 -30.06
CA ALA A 177 0.89 7.25 -31.14
C ALA A 177 -0.23 6.19 -31.31
N SER A 178 0.12 4.91 -31.42
CA SER A 178 -0.84 3.81 -31.62
C SER A 178 -1.77 3.53 -30.44
N VAL A 179 -1.58 4.16 -29.27
CA VAL A 179 -2.53 4.06 -28.13
C VAL A 179 -3.91 4.63 -28.54
N LEU A 180 -3.95 5.61 -29.44
CA LEU A 180 -5.21 6.15 -29.99
C LEU A 180 -6.05 5.12 -30.75
N LYS A 181 -5.52 3.96 -31.08
CA LYS A 181 -6.30 2.88 -31.71
C LYS A 181 -7.26 2.20 -30.75
N LEU A 182 -6.99 2.26 -29.42
CA LEU A 182 -7.83 1.64 -28.41
C LEU A 182 -9.27 2.18 -28.38
N PRO A 183 -9.52 3.50 -28.38
CA PRO A 183 -10.88 4.02 -28.47
C PRO A 183 -11.66 3.52 -29.69
N TYR A 184 -11.00 3.40 -30.84
CA TYR A 184 -11.64 2.89 -32.05
C TYR A 184 -12.00 1.41 -31.95
N LEU A 185 -11.13 0.59 -31.36
CA LEU A 185 -11.42 -0.83 -31.06
C LEU A 185 -12.59 -0.96 -30.08
N TYR A 186 -12.60 -0.14 -29.03
CA TYR A 186 -13.69 -0.12 -28.05
C TYR A 186 -15.01 0.24 -28.72
N TYR A 187 -15.05 1.31 -29.50
CA TYR A 187 -16.25 1.77 -30.19
C TYR A 187 -16.75 0.74 -31.21
N ALA A 188 -15.86 0.14 -32.00
CA ALA A 188 -16.23 -0.92 -32.94
C ALA A 188 -16.85 -2.13 -32.20
N GLN A 189 -16.27 -2.54 -31.06
CA GLN A 189 -16.82 -3.63 -30.25
C GLN A 189 -18.19 -3.26 -29.65
N GLU A 190 -18.37 -2.02 -29.21
CA GLU A 190 -19.66 -1.53 -28.71
C GLU A 190 -20.74 -1.62 -29.80
N LYS A 191 -20.45 -1.18 -31.03
CA LYS A 191 -21.38 -1.27 -32.15
C LYS A 191 -21.71 -2.71 -32.57
N ILE A 192 -20.78 -3.64 -32.39
CA ILE A 192 -21.03 -5.08 -32.59
C ILE A 192 -21.94 -5.59 -31.46
N ASN A 193 -21.72 -5.21 -30.23
CA ASN A 193 -22.55 -5.63 -29.07
C ASN A 193 -23.98 -5.08 -29.18
N GLU A 194 -24.16 -3.88 -29.73
CA GLU A 194 -25.47 -3.27 -30.05
C GLU A 194 -26.18 -3.98 -31.22
N GLY A 195 -25.51 -4.88 -31.93
CA GLY A 195 -26.07 -5.58 -33.08
C GLY A 195 -26.11 -4.78 -34.38
N LEU A 196 -25.48 -3.60 -34.40
CA LEU A 196 -25.41 -2.76 -35.63
C LEU A 196 -24.48 -3.37 -36.67
N TYR A 197 -23.45 -4.07 -36.28
CA TYR A 197 -22.51 -4.80 -37.11
C TYR A 197 -22.30 -6.21 -36.59
N GLN A 198 -21.83 -7.11 -37.48
CA GLN A 198 -21.43 -8.47 -37.14
C GLN A 198 -19.90 -8.59 -37.28
N LEU A 199 -19.26 -9.57 -36.64
CA LEU A 199 -17.83 -9.81 -36.80
C LEU A 199 -17.45 -10.22 -38.24
N ASP A 200 -18.37 -10.79 -38.99
CA ASP A 200 -18.23 -11.18 -40.39
C ASP A 200 -18.68 -10.08 -41.40
N THR A 201 -19.21 -8.96 -40.89
CA THR A 201 -19.45 -7.78 -41.73
C THR A 201 -18.17 -7.38 -42.45
N THR A 202 -18.21 -7.22 -43.75
CA THR A 202 -17.07 -6.84 -44.59
C THR A 202 -17.10 -5.38 -44.98
N VAL A 203 -15.92 -4.78 -45.11
CA VAL A 203 -15.72 -3.42 -45.59
C VAL A 203 -14.64 -3.40 -46.69
N LYS A 204 -14.80 -2.55 -47.69
CA LYS A 204 -13.93 -2.53 -48.87
C LYS A 204 -12.76 -1.58 -48.66
N TYR A 205 -11.53 -2.01 -48.96
CA TYR A 205 -10.35 -1.17 -48.96
C TYR A 205 -10.27 -0.30 -50.20
N VAL A 206 -10.68 0.95 -50.08
CA VAL A 206 -10.60 2.01 -51.06
C VAL A 206 -9.67 3.13 -50.62
N SER A 207 -9.14 3.95 -51.53
CA SER A 207 -8.17 5.02 -51.22
C SER A 207 -8.69 5.99 -50.10
N ALA A 208 -9.98 6.33 -50.16
CA ALA A 208 -10.61 7.26 -49.20
C ALA A 208 -10.43 6.89 -47.73
N VAL A 209 -10.23 5.61 -47.39
CA VAL A 209 -10.03 5.19 -45.98
C VAL A 209 -8.71 5.68 -45.40
N ASN A 210 -7.77 6.12 -46.20
CA ASN A 210 -6.50 6.66 -45.74
C ASN A 210 -6.47 8.19 -45.62
N ASP A 211 -7.61 8.86 -45.86
CA ASP A 211 -7.67 10.31 -46.13
C ASP A 211 -8.68 11.04 -45.19
N PHE A 212 -9.00 10.46 -44.03
CA PHE A 212 -9.89 11.14 -43.07
C PHE A 212 -9.11 11.70 -41.90
N PRO A 213 -9.66 12.67 -41.13
CA PRO A 213 -9.05 13.18 -39.92
C PRO A 213 -8.86 12.08 -38.86
N GLY A 214 -7.61 11.76 -38.52
CA GLY A 214 -7.27 10.68 -37.57
C GLY A 214 -6.77 9.40 -38.25
N SER A 215 -6.73 9.35 -39.61
CA SER A 215 -6.11 8.23 -40.35
C SER A 215 -4.59 8.19 -40.09
N TYR A 216 -4.05 6.98 -40.06
CA TYR A 216 -2.61 6.73 -39.96
C TYR A 216 -2.02 6.57 -41.39
N LYS A 217 -0.74 6.91 -41.54
CA LYS A 217 -0.01 6.64 -42.78
C LYS A 217 0.02 5.13 -43.05
N PRO A 218 -0.40 4.66 -44.22
CA PRO A 218 -0.43 3.24 -44.58
C PRO A 218 0.94 2.54 -44.49
N GLU A 219 2.03 3.28 -44.71
CA GLU A 219 3.41 2.79 -44.70
C GLU A 219 3.92 2.41 -43.30
N GLY A 220 3.16 2.72 -42.23
CA GLY A 220 3.51 2.38 -40.85
C GLY A 220 3.30 0.91 -40.53
N SER A 221 2.98 0.63 -39.27
CA SER A 221 2.82 -0.74 -38.76
C SER A 221 1.69 -1.50 -39.45
N GLY A 222 1.81 -2.83 -39.46
CA GLY A 222 0.79 -3.77 -39.91
C GLY A 222 1.12 -4.49 -41.22
N SER A 223 0.31 -5.49 -41.52
CA SER A 223 0.50 -6.44 -42.63
C SER A 223 -0.48 -6.24 -43.78
N LEU A 224 -1.51 -5.39 -43.67
CA LEU A 224 -2.39 -5.09 -44.77
C LEU A 224 -1.64 -4.33 -45.87
N PRO A 225 -2.09 -4.47 -47.14
CA PRO A 225 -1.51 -3.74 -48.29
C PRO A 225 -1.43 -2.24 -47.99
N LYS A 226 -0.32 -1.61 -48.41
CA LYS A 226 -0.09 -0.18 -48.13
C LYS A 226 -0.81 0.73 -49.16
N LYS A 227 -1.32 0.13 -50.26
CA LYS A 227 -2.20 0.78 -51.25
C LYS A 227 -3.52 0.02 -51.29
N GLU A 228 -4.58 0.73 -51.61
CA GLU A 228 -5.89 0.16 -51.83
C GLU A 228 -5.83 -1.02 -52.82
N ASP A 229 -6.50 -2.09 -52.51
CA ASP A 229 -6.56 -3.31 -53.32
C ASP A 229 -7.99 -3.66 -53.74
N ASN A 230 -8.97 -2.86 -53.34
CA ASN A 230 -10.39 -3.03 -53.62
C ASN A 230 -10.98 -4.35 -53.09
N LYS A 231 -10.27 -5.07 -52.17
CA LYS A 231 -10.78 -6.25 -51.51
C LYS A 231 -11.62 -5.90 -50.31
N GLU A 232 -12.41 -6.86 -49.89
CA GLU A 232 -13.20 -6.80 -48.70
C GLU A 232 -12.47 -7.49 -47.52
N TYR A 233 -12.55 -6.87 -46.34
CA TYR A 233 -11.97 -7.36 -45.09
C TYR A 233 -13.05 -7.42 -44.01
N SER A 234 -13.12 -8.51 -43.28
CA SER A 234 -14.08 -8.66 -42.20
C SER A 234 -13.70 -7.79 -40.97
N LEU A 235 -14.69 -7.33 -40.22
CA LEU A 235 -14.42 -6.60 -38.97
C LEU A 235 -13.58 -7.45 -38.00
N LYS A 236 -13.80 -8.78 -37.94
CA LYS A 236 -12.98 -9.70 -37.16
C LYS A 236 -11.50 -9.63 -37.52
N ASP A 237 -11.18 -9.66 -38.84
CA ASP A 237 -9.80 -9.58 -39.29
C ASP A 237 -9.18 -8.21 -38.99
N LEU A 238 -9.93 -7.13 -39.20
CA LEU A 238 -9.46 -5.77 -38.93
C LEU A 238 -9.19 -5.57 -37.43
N ILE A 239 -10.12 -5.93 -36.57
CA ILE A 239 -9.94 -5.86 -35.12
C ILE A 239 -8.72 -6.68 -34.67
N THR A 240 -8.56 -7.89 -35.23
CA THR A 240 -7.43 -8.77 -34.91
C THR A 240 -6.11 -8.11 -35.32
N LYS A 241 -6.04 -7.53 -36.53
CA LYS A 241 -4.82 -6.87 -37.03
C LYS A 241 -4.47 -5.61 -36.28
N VAL A 242 -5.45 -4.77 -35.94
CA VAL A 242 -5.21 -3.61 -35.06
C VAL A 242 -4.69 -4.04 -33.71
N SER A 243 -5.29 -5.05 -33.09
CA SER A 243 -4.95 -5.50 -31.74
C SER A 243 -3.58 -6.20 -31.66
N LYS A 244 -3.23 -7.03 -32.64
CA LYS A 244 -2.01 -7.86 -32.61
C LYS A 244 -0.83 -7.22 -33.30
N GLU A 245 -1.05 -6.49 -34.37
CA GLU A 245 -0.01 -5.96 -35.26
C GLU A 245 0.06 -4.44 -35.20
N SER A 246 -0.87 -3.80 -34.51
CA SER A 246 -1.02 -2.34 -34.58
C SER A 246 -1.18 -1.82 -36.01
N ASP A 247 -1.91 -2.57 -36.86
CA ASP A 247 -2.03 -2.31 -38.29
C ASP A 247 -2.72 -0.97 -38.56
N ASN A 248 -2.02 -0.07 -39.30
CA ASN A 248 -2.50 1.26 -39.58
C ASN A 248 -3.66 1.25 -40.59
N VAL A 249 -3.58 0.39 -41.60
CA VAL A 249 -4.63 0.29 -42.65
C VAL A 249 -5.89 -0.34 -42.04
N ALA A 250 -5.76 -1.37 -41.22
CA ALA A 250 -6.89 -1.95 -40.52
C ALA A 250 -7.58 -0.93 -39.60
N HIS A 251 -6.79 -0.10 -38.87
CA HIS A 251 -7.34 1.01 -38.10
C HIS A 251 -8.09 2.02 -39.00
N ASN A 252 -7.50 2.40 -40.13
CA ASN A 252 -8.13 3.34 -41.03
C ASN A 252 -9.47 2.80 -41.59
N LEU A 253 -9.54 1.52 -41.90
CA LEU A 253 -10.79 0.86 -42.31
C LEU A 253 -11.85 0.89 -41.19
N LEU A 254 -11.50 0.53 -39.96
CA LEU A 254 -12.41 0.62 -38.80
C LEU A 254 -12.86 2.07 -38.59
N GLY A 255 -11.94 3.01 -38.58
CA GLY A 255 -12.23 4.43 -38.41
C GLY A 255 -13.20 4.95 -39.45
N TYR A 256 -12.92 4.72 -40.71
CA TYR A 256 -13.70 5.24 -41.80
C TYR A 256 -15.13 4.67 -41.86
N TYR A 257 -15.30 3.35 -41.71
CA TYR A 257 -16.61 2.71 -41.86
C TYR A 257 -17.43 2.59 -40.60
N ILE A 258 -16.79 2.56 -39.44
CA ILE A 258 -17.50 2.25 -38.19
C ILE A 258 -17.56 3.46 -37.24
N CYS A 259 -16.50 4.30 -37.23
CA CYS A 259 -16.38 5.34 -36.21
C CYS A 259 -16.70 6.76 -36.73
N LEU A 260 -16.75 6.99 -38.02
CA LEU A 260 -17.10 8.31 -38.61
C LEU A 260 -18.60 8.47 -38.92
N LEU A 261 -19.37 7.39 -38.86
CA LEU A 261 -20.83 7.39 -39.03
C LEU A 261 -21.52 7.37 -37.69
#